data_5232dad4fe9cb984fab6c9bcbccf6158
#
_entry.id   5232dad4fe9cb984fab6c9bcbccf6158
#
_cell.length_a   1.000
_cell.length_b   1.000
_cell.length_c   1.000
_cell.angle_alpha   90.00
_cell.angle_beta   90.00
_cell.angle_gamma   90.00
#
_symmetry.space_group_name_H-M   'P 1'
#
loop_
_entity.id
_entity.type
_entity.pdbx_description
1 polymer ?
#
loop_
_entity_poly.entity_id
_entity_poly.type
_entity_poly.pdbx_seq_one_letter_code
_entity_poly.pdbx_strand_id
1 'polypeptide(L)'
;MEPATSIAKSASRLALVGAAALGFIGVAGGAFGAHVLKTHISPELLSAFETGARYAQLHTTALLAVGLWDRAWPTPGLRRVTILFLLGVALFTGSLWAMALTGVTRLGIVTPLGGLCFLTGWALLGRAAWRLGSGPAIRPDGPAPGNS
;
A
#
# COMPACT_ATOMS: atom_id res chain seq x y z
N MET A 1 -13.27 -3.97 27.82
CA MET A 1 -13.65 -4.07 26.38
C MET A 1 -12.80 -3.13 25.49
N GLU A 2 -11.48 -3.05 25.74
CA GLU A 2 -10.55 -2.09 25.09
C GLU A 2 -9.52 -2.62 24.07
N PRO A 3 -9.17 -3.93 24.00
CA PRO A 3 -8.04 -4.31 23.15
C PRO A 3 -8.33 -4.23 21.64
N ALA A 4 -9.55 -4.48 21.19
CA ALA A 4 -9.89 -4.50 19.76
C ALA A 4 -9.88 -3.09 19.11
N THR A 5 -10.36 -2.09 19.83
CA THR A 5 -10.36 -0.68 19.36
C THR A 5 -8.95 -0.09 19.32
N SER A 6 -8.07 -0.49 20.23
CA SER A 6 -6.66 -0.08 20.26
C SER A 6 -5.88 -0.66 19.07
N ILE A 7 -6.11 -1.93 18.73
CA ILE A 7 -5.45 -2.60 17.59
C ILE A 7 -5.89 -2.00 16.26
N ALA A 8 -7.18 -1.70 16.09
CA ALA A 8 -7.70 -1.07 14.87
C ALA A 8 -7.15 0.35 14.68
N LYS A 9 -7.12 1.17 15.73
CA LYS A 9 -6.48 2.50 15.69
C LYS A 9 -5.00 2.43 15.32
N SER A 10 -4.28 1.42 15.79
CA SER A 10 -2.88 1.19 15.45
C SER A 10 -2.69 0.78 13.98
N ALA A 11 -3.59 -0.04 13.42
CA ALA A 11 -3.50 -0.51 12.05
C ALA A 11 -3.76 0.61 11.03
N SER A 12 -4.81 1.40 11.22
CA SER A 12 -5.10 2.56 10.36
C SER A 12 -3.99 3.62 10.44
N ARG A 13 -3.44 3.87 11.63
CA ARG A 13 -2.31 4.79 11.79
C ARG A 13 -1.07 4.33 11.02
N LEU A 14 -0.75 3.03 11.08
CA LEU A 14 0.38 2.46 10.32
C LEU A 14 0.21 2.67 8.81
N ALA A 15 -0.99 2.44 8.28
CA ALA A 15 -1.28 2.64 6.86
C ALA A 15 -1.15 4.10 6.44
N LEU A 16 -1.71 5.04 7.23
CA LEU A 16 -1.69 6.48 6.92
C LEU A 16 -0.29 7.08 7.03
N VAL A 17 0.46 6.72 8.09
CA VAL A 17 1.86 7.18 8.25
C VAL A 17 2.74 6.57 7.17
N GLY A 18 2.56 5.28 6.87
CA GLY A 18 3.26 4.61 5.77
C GLY A 18 2.97 5.25 4.42
N ALA A 19 1.70 5.59 4.15
CA ALA A 19 1.32 6.30 2.94
C ALA A 19 1.99 7.68 2.84
N ALA A 20 2.00 8.47 3.91
CA ALA A 20 2.65 9.78 3.93
C ALA A 20 4.17 9.67 3.68
N ALA A 21 4.84 8.75 4.36
CA ALA A 21 6.28 8.53 4.19
C ALA A 21 6.62 8.06 2.76
N LEU A 22 5.89 7.07 2.25
CA LEU A 22 6.11 6.56 0.89
C LEU A 22 5.73 7.57 -0.19
N GLY A 23 4.71 8.40 0.05
CA GLY A 23 4.34 9.50 -0.83
C GLY A 23 5.48 10.50 -0.97
N PHE A 24 6.06 10.93 0.16
CA PHE A 24 7.23 11.81 0.16
C PHE A 24 8.43 11.16 -0.57
N ILE A 25 8.77 9.92 -0.20
CA ILE A 25 9.90 9.18 -0.80
C ILE A 25 9.66 8.95 -2.31
N GLY A 26 8.44 8.58 -2.70
CA GLY A 26 8.09 8.32 -4.10
C GLY A 26 8.17 9.57 -4.98
N VAL A 27 7.72 10.72 -4.48
CA VAL A 27 7.82 12.01 -5.19
C VAL A 27 9.28 12.45 -5.28
N ALA A 28 10.02 12.42 -4.17
CA ALA A 28 11.43 12.77 -4.15
C ALA A 28 12.27 11.86 -5.09
N GLY A 29 12.01 10.54 -5.05
CA GLY A 29 12.65 9.58 -5.93
C GLY A 29 12.32 9.81 -7.40
N GLY A 30 11.05 10.05 -7.72
CA GLY A 30 10.65 10.38 -9.10
C GLY A 30 11.34 11.63 -9.64
N ALA A 31 11.39 12.70 -8.84
CA ALA A 31 12.10 13.93 -9.21
C ALA A 31 13.63 13.69 -9.38
N PHE A 32 14.23 12.92 -8.46
CA PHE A 32 15.65 12.58 -8.53
C PHE A 32 15.97 11.75 -9.79
N GLY A 33 15.14 10.78 -10.13
CA GLY A 33 15.28 9.99 -11.35
C GLY A 33 15.23 10.86 -12.60
N ALA A 34 14.22 11.73 -12.70
CA ALA A 34 14.00 12.56 -13.87
C ALA A 34 15.05 13.65 -14.08
N HIS A 35 15.60 14.23 -13.00
CA HIS A 35 16.48 15.38 -13.08
C HIS A 35 17.96 15.07 -12.87
N VAL A 36 18.27 14.06 -12.06
CA VAL A 36 19.67 13.74 -11.71
C VAL A 36 20.12 12.45 -12.39
N LEU A 37 19.39 11.33 -12.17
CA LEU A 37 19.88 10.03 -12.66
C LEU A 37 19.88 9.91 -14.18
N LYS A 38 18.97 10.58 -14.87
CA LYS A 38 18.83 10.53 -16.33
C LYS A 38 20.13 10.75 -17.09
N THR A 39 21.06 11.51 -16.55
CA THR A 39 22.34 11.82 -17.18
C THR A 39 23.53 11.03 -16.62
N HIS A 40 23.30 10.19 -15.59
CA HIS A 40 24.38 9.53 -14.85
C HIS A 40 24.35 8.00 -14.92
N ILE A 41 23.22 7.40 -15.31
CA ILE A 41 23.07 5.94 -15.40
C ILE A 41 22.54 5.53 -16.77
N SER A 42 22.63 4.23 -17.10
CA SER A 42 22.11 3.72 -18.36
C SER A 42 20.58 3.81 -18.43
N PRO A 43 19.99 3.87 -19.65
CA PRO A 43 18.55 3.91 -19.84
C PRO A 43 17.81 2.74 -19.17
N GLU A 44 18.42 1.56 -19.13
CA GLU A 44 17.85 0.35 -18.52
C GLU A 44 17.74 0.51 -17.00
N LEU A 45 18.80 1.01 -16.35
CA LEU A 45 18.85 1.28 -14.93
C LEU A 45 17.90 2.43 -14.56
N LEU A 46 17.80 3.46 -15.39
CA LEU A 46 16.84 4.54 -15.21
C LEU A 46 15.41 4.02 -15.28
N SER A 47 15.08 3.18 -16.27
CA SER A 47 13.76 2.56 -16.41
C SER A 47 13.39 1.70 -15.20
N ALA A 48 14.35 0.96 -14.65
CA ALA A 48 14.16 0.19 -13.42
C ALA A 48 13.87 1.11 -12.22
N PHE A 49 14.62 2.19 -12.06
CA PHE A 49 14.42 3.18 -11.01
C PHE A 49 13.04 3.84 -11.08
N GLU A 50 12.63 4.28 -12.27
CA GLU A 50 11.31 4.88 -12.53
C GLU A 50 10.17 3.87 -12.28
N THR A 51 10.37 2.59 -12.61
CA THR A 51 9.44 1.53 -12.29
C THR A 51 9.26 1.42 -10.78
N GLY A 52 10.35 1.41 -10.01
CA GLY A 52 10.29 1.44 -8.54
C GLY A 52 9.49 2.63 -8.02
N ALA A 53 9.73 3.83 -8.53
CA ALA A 53 9.02 5.05 -8.13
C ALA A 53 7.51 4.96 -8.42
N ARG A 54 7.12 4.47 -9.59
CA ARG A 54 5.70 4.27 -9.96
C ARG A 54 4.98 3.31 -9.03
N TYR A 55 5.61 2.18 -8.71
CA TYR A 55 5.02 1.20 -7.78
C TYR A 55 4.93 1.73 -6.36
N ALA A 56 5.90 2.50 -5.89
CA ALA A 56 5.82 3.19 -4.60
C ALA A 56 4.63 4.16 -4.55
N GLN A 57 4.43 4.99 -5.58
CA GLN A 57 3.32 5.95 -5.66
C GLN A 57 1.95 5.25 -5.74
N LEU A 58 1.83 4.19 -6.55
CA LEU A 58 0.60 3.39 -6.63
C LEU A 58 0.22 2.83 -5.26
N HIS A 59 1.17 2.21 -4.56
CA HIS A 59 0.89 1.60 -3.25
C HIS A 59 0.78 2.62 -2.13
N THR A 60 1.33 3.82 -2.27
CA THR A 60 1.03 4.98 -1.41
C THR A 60 -0.45 5.30 -1.44
N THR A 61 -1.03 5.42 -2.64
CA THR A 61 -2.47 5.69 -2.82
C THR A 61 -3.33 4.56 -2.25
N ALA A 62 -2.92 3.30 -2.51
CA ALA A 62 -3.60 2.14 -1.95
C ALA A 62 -3.56 2.12 -0.41
N LEU A 63 -2.41 2.42 0.21
CA LEU A 63 -2.25 2.51 1.66
C LEU A 63 -3.10 3.63 2.27
N LEU A 64 -3.18 4.78 1.60
CA LEU A 64 -4.04 5.88 2.03
C LEU A 64 -5.51 5.43 2.05
N ALA A 65 -5.98 4.79 0.97
CA ALA A 65 -7.34 4.26 0.89
C ALA A 65 -7.61 3.19 1.97
N VAL A 66 -6.68 2.24 2.17
CA VAL A 66 -6.78 1.21 3.22
C VAL A 66 -6.82 1.83 4.61
N GLY A 67 -5.99 2.84 4.87
CA GLY A 67 -5.94 3.53 6.16
C GLY A 67 -7.23 4.31 6.46
N LEU A 68 -7.79 4.99 5.48
CA LEU A 68 -9.07 5.71 5.60
C LEU A 68 -10.23 4.73 5.77
N TRP A 69 -10.25 3.63 5.00
CA TRP A 69 -11.24 2.58 5.15
C TRP A 69 -11.21 1.99 6.58
N ASP A 70 -10.04 1.55 7.05
CA ASP A 70 -9.90 0.94 8.38
C ASP A 70 -10.23 1.91 9.51
N ARG A 71 -10.04 3.22 9.26
CA ARG A 71 -10.41 4.29 10.19
C ARG A 71 -11.93 4.48 10.30
N ALA A 72 -12.64 4.39 9.17
CA ALA A 72 -14.08 4.57 9.09
C ALA A 72 -14.85 3.30 9.50
N TRP A 73 -14.37 2.15 9.05
CA TRP A 73 -14.97 0.82 9.30
C TRP A 73 -13.87 -0.17 9.66
N PRO A 74 -13.55 -0.34 10.95
CA PRO A 74 -12.53 -1.30 11.39
C PRO A 74 -12.81 -2.69 10.83
N THR A 75 -11.96 -3.14 9.91
CA THR A 75 -12.19 -4.35 9.13
C THR A 75 -11.07 -5.36 9.37
N PRO A 76 -11.40 -6.60 9.87
CA PRO A 76 -10.39 -7.63 10.09
C PRO A 76 -9.61 -7.96 8.82
N GLY A 77 -8.28 -7.97 8.94
CA GLY A 77 -7.37 -8.31 7.83
C GLY A 77 -6.72 -7.11 7.15
N LEU A 78 -7.24 -5.88 7.26
CA LEU A 78 -6.62 -4.69 6.63
C LEU A 78 -5.21 -4.40 7.16
N ARG A 79 -4.91 -4.74 8.42
CA ARG A 79 -3.55 -4.66 8.94
C ARG A 79 -2.56 -5.54 8.16
N ARG A 80 -2.99 -6.75 7.74
CA ARG A 80 -2.15 -7.64 6.91
C ARG A 80 -1.92 -7.07 5.53
N VAL A 81 -2.95 -6.48 4.92
CA VAL A 81 -2.84 -5.75 3.65
C VAL A 81 -1.83 -4.63 3.75
N THR A 82 -1.92 -3.80 4.80
CA THR A 82 -0.98 -2.71 5.08
C THR A 82 0.46 -3.21 5.17
N ILE A 83 0.71 -4.27 5.95
CA ILE A 83 2.05 -4.84 6.11
C ILE A 83 2.58 -5.38 4.77
N LEU A 84 1.75 -6.09 4.01
CA LEU A 84 2.14 -6.64 2.71
C LEU A 84 2.48 -5.55 1.69
N PHE A 85 1.72 -4.45 1.66
CA PHE A 85 2.03 -3.32 0.79
C PHE A 85 3.32 -2.62 1.21
N LEU A 86 3.55 -2.38 2.49
CA LEU A 86 4.79 -1.80 2.99
C LEU A 86 6.01 -2.67 2.69
N LEU A 87 5.92 -3.98 2.96
CA LEU A 87 6.98 -4.94 2.62
C LEU A 87 7.19 -5.03 1.11
N GLY A 88 6.10 -5.04 0.35
CA GLY A 88 6.16 -5.03 -1.11
C GLY A 88 6.93 -3.83 -1.64
N VAL A 89 6.65 -2.61 -1.16
CA VAL A 89 7.39 -1.42 -1.56
C VAL A 89 8.86 -1.50 -1.12
N ALA A 90 9.13 -1.93 0.11
CA ALA A 90 10.50 -2.06 0.60
C ALA A 90 11.34 -3.03 -0.25
N LEU A 91 10.79 -4.19 -0.60
CA LEU A 91 11.49 -5.20 -1.39
C LEU A 91 11.51 -4.84 -2.88
N PHE A 92 10.39 -4.43 -3.48
CA PHE A 92 10.28 -4.16 -4.89
C PHE A 92 10.99 -2.85 -5.26
N THR A 93 10.54 -1.74 -4.71
CA THR A 93 11.12 -0.42 -5.01
C THR A 93 12.54 -0.32 -4.48
N GLY A 94 12.79 -0.83 -3.25
CA GLY A 94 14.11 -0.81 -2.64
C GLY A 94 15.15 -1.58 -3.46
N SER A 95 14.81 -2.78 -3.97
CA SER A 95 15.75 -3.56 -4.81
C SER A 95 16.03 -2.88 -6.16
N LEU A 96 15.01 -2.33 -6.82
CA LEU A 96 15.17 -1.62 -8.09
C LEU A 96 16.00 -0.34 -7.93
N TRP A 97 15.78 0.42 -6.86
CA TRP A 97 16.57 1.62 -6.59
C TRP A 97 18.00 1.27 -6.20
N ALA A 98 18.20 0.27 -5.35
CA ALA A 98 19.54 -0.21 -5.02
C ALA A 98 20.29 -0.70 -6.26
N MET A 99 19.62 -1.45 -7.15
CA MET A 99 20.20 -1.89 -8.42
C MET A 99 20.60 -0.70 -9.31
N ALA A 100 19.72 0.30 -9.45
CA ALA A 100 19.96 1.45 -10.29
C ALA A 100 21.12 2.32 -9.77
N LEU A 101 21.22 2.50 -8.44
CA LEU A 101 22.22 3.35 -7.81
C LEU A 101 23.59 2.68 -7.68
N THR A 102 23.63 1.36 -7.54
CA THR A 102 24.89 0.60 -7.35
C THR A 102 25.40 -0.07 -8.62
N GLY A 103 24.58 -0.22 -9.66
CA GLY A 103 24.89 -1.02 -10.86
C GLY A 103 24.87 -2.54 -10.62
N VAL A 104 24.56 -3.00 -9.40
CA VAL A 104 24.55 -4.44 -9.04
C VAL A 104 23.23 -5.06 -9.47
N THR A 105 23.17 -5.59 -10.70
CA THR A 105 21.94 -6.15 -11.30
C THR A 105 21.37 -7.37 -10.55
N ARG A 106 22.20 -8.10 -9.79
CA ARG A 106 21.76 -9.22 -8.94
C ARG A 106 20.72 -8.82 -7.89
N LEU A 107 20.66 -7.55 -7.49
CA LEU A 107 19.65 -7.05 -6.57
C LEU A 107 18.23 -7.16 -7.12
N GLY A 108 18.08 -7.21 -8.45
CA GLY A 108 16.80 -7.48 -9.12
C GLY A 108 16.16 -8.83 -8.78
N ILE A 109 16.93 -9.80 -8.25
CA ILE A 109 16.41 -11.11 -7.79
C ILE A 109 15.42 -10.94 -6.62
N VAL A 110 15.55 -9.87 -5.84
CA VAL A 110 14.65 -9.57 -4.70
C VAL A 110 13.32 -8.99 -5.17
N THR A 111 13.28 -8.32 -6.31
CA THR A 111 12.10 -7.64 -6.86
C THR A 111 10.86 -8.54 -6.96
N PRO A 112 10.92 -9.80 -7.46
CA PRO A 112 9.76 -10.69 -7.53
C PRO A 112 9.12 -10.98 -6.17
N LEU A 113 9.91 -11.03 -5.09
CA LEU A 113 9.37 -11.24 -3.73
C LEU A 113 8.49 -10.07 -3.31
N GLY A 114 8.92 -8.84 -3.63
CA GLY A 114 8.10 -7.64 -3.42
C GLY A 114 6.81 -7.68 -4.26
N GLY A 115 6.90 -8.14 -5.52
CA GLY A 115 5.74 -8.36 -6.39
C GLY A 115 4.73 -9.36 -5.81
N LEU A 116 5.20 -10.47 -5.23
CA LEU A 116 4.34 -11.43 -4.53
C LEU A 116 3.64 -10.83 -3.31
N CYS A 117 4.32 -9.96 -2.55
CA CYS A 117 3.70 -9.21 -1.45
C CYS A 117 2.56 -8.33 -1.97
N PHE A 118 2.75 -7.63 -3.09
CA PHE A 118 1.71 -6.81 -3.71
C PHE A 118 0.51 -7.65 -4.14
N LEU A 119 0.73 -8.72 -4.90
CA LEU A 119 -0.35 -9.60 -5.38
C LEU A 119 -1.16 -10.18 -4.22
N THR A 120 -0.47 -10.66 -3.18
CA THR A 120 -1.14 -11.17 -1.98
C THR A 120 -1.92 -10.08 -1.25
N GLY A 121 -1.33 -8.87 -1.13
CA GLY A 121 -1.99 -7.72 -0.53
C GLY A 121 -3.27 -7.34 -1.26
N TRP A 122 -3.24 -7.27 -2.59
CA TRP A 122 -4.41 -6.97 -3.43
C TRP A 122 -5.48 -8.06 -3.35
N ALA A 123 -5.10 -9.34 -3.33
CA ALA A 123 -6.04 -10.46 -3.15
C ALA A 123 -6.76 -10.39 -1.80
N LEU A 124 -6.02 -10.09 -0.72
CA LEU A 124 -6.62 -9.93 0.62
C LEU A 124 -7.52 -8.69 0.71
N LEU A 125 -7.16 -7.59 0.05
CA LEU A 125 -7.97 -6.38 -0.03
C LEU A 125 -9.28 -6.66 -0.75
N GLY A 126 -9.23 -7.33 -1.91
CA GLY A 126 -10.41 -7.75 -2.66
C GLY A 126 -11.34 -8.65 -1.84
N ARG A 127 -10.77 -9.61 -1.08
CA ARG A 127 -11.54 -10.45 -0.17
C ARG A 127 -12.20 -9.65 0.96
N ALA A 128 -11.51 -8.65 1.50
CA ALA A 128 -12.08 -7.79 2.53
C ALA A 128 -13.25 -6.96 1.97
N ALA A 129 -13.10 -6.40 0.76
CA ALA A 129 -14.14 -5.65 0.07
C ALA A 129 -15.38 -6.52 -0.22
N TRP A 130 -15.17 -7.74 -0.73
CA TRP A 130 -16.27 -8.68 -0.99
C TRP A 130 -17.14 -8.95 0.23
N ARG A 131 -16.51 -9.12 1.39
CA ARG A 131 -17.21 -9.38 2.66
C ARG A 131 -18.06 -8.22 3.16
N LEU A 132 -17.71 -6.96 2.81
CA LEU A 132 -18.54 -5.80 3.15
C LEU A 132 -19.86 -5.81 2.37
N GLY A 133 -19.83 -6.19 1.10
CA GLY A 133 -21.03 -6.27 0.26
C GLY A 133 -21.98 -7.41 0.62
N SER A 134 -21.53 -8.39 1.42
CA SER A 134 -22.28 -9.57 1.82
C SER A 134 -22.97 -9.42 3.20
N GLY A 135 -22.82 -8.25 3.86
CA GLY A 135 -23.52 -7.93 5.10
C GLY A 135 -25.02 -7.70 4.86
N PRO A 136 -25.90 -7.92 5.88
CA PRO A 136 -27.32 -7.61 5.75
C PRO A 136 -27.47 -6.15 5.34
N ALA A 137 -28.23 -5.90 4.29
CA ALA A 137 -28.57 -4.55 3.84
C ALA A 137 -29.15 -3.79 5.05
N ILE A 138 -28.61 -2.61 5.35
CA ILE A 138 -29.23 -1.69 6.32
C ILE A 138 -30.61 -1.40 5.75
N ARG A 139 -31.67 -1.96 6.36
CA ARG A 139 -33.04 -1.62 6.00
C ARG A 139 -33.23 -0.15 6.38
N PRO A 140 -33.67 0.70 5.44
CA PRO A 140 -33.95 2.11 5.73
C PRO A 140 -35.15 2.28 6.69
N ASP A 141 -35.90 1.21 6.90
CA ASP A 141 -37.15 1.23 7.66
C ASP A 141 -36.83 0.92 9.12
N GLY A 142 -36.71 1.96 9.93
CA GLY A 142 -36.89 1.82 11.37
C GLY A 142 -38.26 1.17 11.68
N PRO A 143 -38.46 0.56 12.87
CA PRO A 143 -39.76 0.01 13.25
C PRO A 143 -40.83 1.08 13.08
N ALA A 144 -41.90 0.75 12.35
CA ALA A 144 -43.06 1.63 12.21
C ALA A 144 -43.52 2.06 13.63
N PRO A 145 -43.82 3.38 13.84
CA PRO A 145 -44.36 3.81 15.14
C PRO A 145 -45.61 3.02 15.43
N GLY A 146 -45.56 2.25 16.55
CA GLY A 146 -46.68 1.45 16.97
C GLY A 146 -47.92 2.34 17.16
N ASN A 147 -48.99 1.98 16.46
CA ASN A 147 -50.32 2.52 16.75
C ASN A 147 -50.73 2.05 18.16
N SER A 148 -50.62 2.93 19.12
CA SER A 148 -51.32 2.82 20.42
C SER A 148 -52.69 3.43 20.33
#